data_71af8968f4e2e2048f4c76ffbb844056
#
_entry.id   71af8968f4e2e2048f4c76ffbb844056
#
_cell.length_a   1.000
_cell.length_b   1.000
_cell.length_c   1.000
_cell.angle_alpha   90.00
_cell.angle_beta   90.00
_cell.angle_gamma   90.00
#
_symmetry.space_group_name_H-M   'P 1'
#
loop_
_entity.id
_entity.type
_entity.pdbx_description
1 polymer ?
#
loop_
_entity_poly.entity_id
_entity_poly.type
_entity_poly.pdbx_seq_one_letter_code
_entity_poly.pdbx_strand_id
1 'polypeptide(L)'
;MKTLAIAGSALVALLVSAEPAQDKPDPRDFGPEKIDVSGYPAAHQKQYDVYASKCAKCHPLARSVNARFNSTDWKRYMKRMIRRPNSGINEEQAAQIYEFLKFYSVQLGVKD
;
A
#
# COMPACT_ATOMS: atom_id res chain seq x y z
N MET A 1 -70.80 -28.67 5.82
CA MET A 1 -69.40 -28.96 5.70
C MET A 1 -68.66 -27.68 5.36
N LYS A 2 -67.97 -27.13 6.29
CA LYS A 2 -67.20 -25.89 6.07
C LYS A 2 -65.74 -26.26 5.78
N THR A 3 -65.33 -26.05 4.54
CA THR A 3 -63.92 -26.20 4.16
C THR A 3 -63.14 -24.96 4.56
N LEU A 4 -62.23 -25.12 5.51
CA LEU A 4 -61.26 -24.06 5.88
C LEU A 4 -60.16 -24.03 4.82
N ALA A 5 -60.09 -22.93 4.09
CA ALA A 5 -58.95 -22.64 3.23
C ALA A 5 -57.84 -22.05 4.09
N ILE A 6 -56.74 -22.77 4.25
CA ILE A 6 -55.55 -22.26 4.88
C ILE A 6 -54.75 -21.49 3.83
N ALA A 7 -54.79 -20.16 3.93
CA ALA A 7 -53.92 -19.33 3.11
C ALA A 7 -52.50 -19.37 3.71
N GLY A 8 -51.62 -20.13 3.07
CA GLY A 8 -50.21 -20.13 3.42
C GLY A 8 -49.54 -18.87 2.89
N SER A 9 -49.19 -17.94 3.79
CA SER A 9 -48.37 -16.81 3.42
C SER A 9 -46.91 -17.31 3.28
N ALA A 10 -46.47 -17.41 2.03
CA ALA A 10 -45.06 -17.66 1.76
C ALA A 10 -44.25 -16.39 2.08
N LEU A 11 -43.50 -16.43 3.17
CA LEU A 11 -42.53 -15.38 3.49
C LEU A 11 -41.33 -15.57 2.56
N VAL A 12 -41.26 -14.78 1.51
CA VAL A 12 -40.08 -14.73 0.66
C VAL A 12 -39.01 -13.95 1.43
N ALA A 13 -38.08 -14.63 2.05
CA ALA A 13 -36.90 -14.01 2.61
C ALA A 13 -36.01 -13.55 1.46
N LEU A 14 -35.97 -12.24 1.22
CA LEU A 14 -35.02 -11.61 0.33
C LEU A 14 -33.64 -11.72 0.99
N LEU A 15 -32.85 -12.70 0.57
CA LEU A 15 -31.42 -12.76 0.88
C LEU A 15 -30.75 -11.62 0.13
N VAL A 16 -30.55 -10.50 0.81
CA VAL A 16 -29.67 -9.44 0.32
C VAL A 16 -28.26 -9.96 0.44
N SER A 17 -27.71 -10.50 -0.66
CA SER A 17 -26.30 -10.79 -0.77
C SER A 17 -25.57 -9.45 -0.72
N ALA A 18 -24.92 -9.13 0.39
CA ALA A 18 -23.97 -8.04 0.44
C ALA A 18 -22.84 -8.40 -0.52
N GLU A 19 -22.78 -7.76 -1.68
CA GLU A 19 -21.61 -7.85 -2.54
C GLU A 19 -20.41 -7.32 -1.73
N PRO A 20 -19.26 -8.04 -1.71
CA PRO A 20 -18.08 -7.50 -1.08
C PRO A 20 -17.79 -6.14 -1.72
N ALA A 21 -17.59 -5.11 -0.90
CA ALA A 21 -17.21 -3.79 -1.37
C ALA A 21 -15.99 -3.97 -2.26
N GLN A 22 -16.13 -3.70 -3.56
CA GLN A 22 -15.00 -3.67 -4.46
C GLN A 22 -14.10 -2.54 -3.98
N ASP A 23 -12.89 -2.88 -3.55
CA ASP A 23 -11.88 -1.90 -3.19
C ASP A 23 -11.68 -0.99 -4.39
N LYS A 24 -12.08 0.27 -4.23
CA LYS A 24 -11.85 1.27 -5.27
C LYS A 24 -10.35 1.40 -5.47
N PRO A 25 -9.87 1.43 -6.73
CA PRO A 25 -8.46 1.64 -6.98
C PRO A 25 -7.96 2.89 -6.25
N ASP A 26 -6.84 2.74 -5.53
CA ASP A 26 -6.23 3.89 -4.86
C ASP A 26 -5.53 4.76 -5.91
N PRO A 27 -5.87 6.07 -6.04
CA PRO A 27 -5.24 6.94 -7.01
C PRO A 27 -3.72 7.02 -6.89
N ARG A 28 -3.19 6.76 -5.69
CA ARG A 28 -1.74 6.76 -5.44
C ARG A 28 -1.02 5.57 -6.09
N ASP A 29 -1.73 4.55 -6.52
CA ASP A 29 -1.17 3.35 -7.12
C ASP A 29 -0.92 3.51 -8.63
N PHE A 30 -1.27 4.64 -9.20
CA PHE A 30 -1.06 4.94 -10.61
C PHE A 30 0.14 5.86 -10.81
N GLY A 31 0.85 5.64 -11.91
CA GLY A 31 2.00 6.43 -12.29
C GLY A 31 3.29 5.62 -12.35
N PRO A 32 4.44 6.28 -12.49
CA PRO A 32 5.73 5.60 -12.56
C PRO A 32 6.01 4.76 -11.32
N GLU A 33 6.50 3.54 -11.51
CA GLU A 33 6.83 2.58 -10.46
C GLU A 33 8.33 2.41 -10.25
N LYS A 34 9.15 3.04 -11.10
CA LYS A 34 10.61 2.90 -11.07
C LYS A 34 11.27 4.25 -10.87
N ILE A 35 12.40 4.22 -10.20
CA ILE A 35 13.30 5.36 -10.06
C ILE A 35 14.58 5.02 -10.82
N ASP A 36 15.05 5.93 -11.69
CA ASP A 36 16.34 5.78 -12.31
C ASP A 36 17.43 6.13 -11.28
N VAL A 37 18.06 5.11 -10.75
CA VAL A 37 19.12 5.23 -9.73
C VAL A 37 20.52 5.11 -10.33
N SER A 38 20.65 5.10 -11.65
CA SER A 38 21.95 4.88 -12.32
C SER A 38 22.99 5.94 -11.97
N GLY A 39 22.57 7.17 -11.68
CA GLY A 39 23.43 8.26 -11.24
C GLY A 39 23.60 8.37 -9.73
N TYR A 40 23.02 7.46 -8.95
CA TYR A 40 23.12 7.50 -7.49
C TYR A 40 24.40 6.82 -7.00
N PRO A 41 24.90 7.20 -5.82
CA PRO A 41 25.98 6.46 -5.17
C PRO A 41 25.67 4.97 -5.03
N ALA A 42 26.67 4.11 -5.13
CA ALA A 42 26.51 2.65 -5.11
C ALA A 42 25.72 2.15 -3.88
N ALA A 43 25.94 2.77 -2.72
CA ALA A 43 25.20 2.43 -1.50
C ALA A 43 23.69 2.65 -1.66
N HIS A 44 23.29 3.74 -2.29
CA HIS A 44 21.87 4.05 -2.53
C HIS A 44 21.26 3.17 -3.63
N GLN A 45 22.03 2.73 -4.60
CA GLN A 45 21.57 1.74 -5.58
C GLN A 45 21.24 0.41 -4.91
N LYS A 46 22.06 -0.07 -3.98
CA LYS A 46 21.79 -1.28 -3.20
C LYS A 46 20.57 -1.13 -2.30
N GLN A 47 20.41 0.03 -1.67
CA GLN A 47 19.26 0.33 -0.83
C GLN A 47 17.97 0.38 -1.67
N TYR A 48 18.06 0.86 -2.92
CA TYR A 48 16.93 0.83 -3.85
C TYR A 48 16.44 -0.59 -4.11
N ASP A 49 17.35 -1.55 -4.27
CA ASP A 49 16.97 -2.95 -4.49
C ASP A 49 16.18 -3.50 -3.30
N VAL A 50 16.61 -3.19 -2.09
CA VAL A 50 15.87 -3.57 -0.85
C VAL A 50 14.49 -2.90 -0.82
N TYR A 51 14.44 -1.60 -1.08
CA TYR A 51 13.19 -0.85 -1.16
C TYR A 51 12.23 -1.46 -2.19
N ALA A 52 12.70 -1.67 -3.41
CA ALA A 52 11.86 -2.17 -4.50
C ALA A 52 11.31 -3.56 -4.21
N SER A 53 12.13 -4.46 -3.65
CA SER A 53 11.70 -5.82 -3.36
C SER A 53 10.71 -5.88 -2.18
N LYS A 54 10.89 -5.08 -1.14
CA LYS A 54 10.05 -5.12 0.06
C LYS A 54 8.75 -4.34 -0.09
N CYS A 55 8.81 -3.16 -0.68
CA CYS A 55 7.63 -2.30 -0.80
C CYS A 55 6.66 -2.74 -1.89
N ALA A 56 7.09 -3.54 -2.88
CA ALA A 56 6.23 -4.06 -3.92
C ALA A 56 5.31 -5.19 -3.46
N LYS A 57 5.47 -5.72 -2.26
CA LYS A 57 4.72 -6.89 -1.77
C LYS A 57 3.23 -6.63 -1.56
N CYS A 58 2.85 -5.44 -1.14
CA CYS A 58 1.48 -5.15 -0.70
C CYS A 58 0.73 -4.19 -1.63
N HIS A 59 1.44 -3.30 -2.32
CA HIS A 59 0.86 -2.35 -3.26
C HIS A 59 1.92 -1.92 -4.28
N PRO A 60 1.52 -1.30 -5.41
CA PRO A 60 2.47 -0.82 -6.41
C PRO A 60 3.46 0.18 -5.84
N LEU A 61 4.69 0.16 -6.34
CA LEU A 61 5.74 1.11 -5.95
C LEU A 61 5.37 2.56 -6.29
N ALA A 62 4.47 2.78 -7.25
CA ALA A 62 3.96 4.11 -7.60
C ALA A 62 3.53 4.91 -6.37
N ARG A 63 2.93 4.24 -5.38
CA ARG A 63 2.46 4.88 -4.15
C ARG A 63 3.57 5.60 -3.40
N SER A 64 4.76 5.03 -3.32
CA SER A 64 5.91 5.65 -2.67
C SER A 64 6.79 6.43 -3.65
N VAL A 65 6.98 5.96 -4.86
CA VAL A 65 7.78 6.66 -5.89
C VAL A 65 7.26 8.08 -6.14
N ASN A 66 5.95 8.25 -6.17
CA ASN A 66 5.31 9.53 -6.46
C ASN A 66 4.93 10.34 -5.22
N ALA A 67 5.24 9.84 -4.02
CA ALA A 67 5.00 10.56 -2.78
C ALA A 67 6.02 11.70 -2.61
N ARG A 68 5.52 12.88 -2.25
CA ARG A 68 6.33 14.06 -1.98
C ARG A 68 6.58 14.20 -0.48
N PHE A 69 7.12 13.15 0.12
CA PHE A 69 7.40 13.10 1.55
C PHE A 69 8.79 13.63 1.86
N ASN A 70 8.92 14.35 2.95
CA ASN A 70 10.22 14.70 3.53
C ASN A 70 10.74 13.57 4.44
N SER A 71 11.90 13.76 5.06
CA SER A 71 12.51 12.74 5.92
C SER A 71 11.63 12.37 7.13
N THR A 72 10.96 13.33 7.72
CA THR A 72 10.04 13.11 8.85
C THR A 72 8.82 12.30 8.42
N ASP A 73 8.26 12.60 7.25
CA ASP A 73 7.14 11.86 6.68
C ASP A 73 7.52 10.41 6.38
N TRP A 74 8.70 10.19 5.80
CA TRP A 74 9.22 8.86 5.53
C TRP A 74 9.44 8.05 6.79
N LYS A 75 9.96 8.68 7.84
CA LYS A 75 10.14 8.02 9.13
C LYS A 75 8.80 7.54 9.69
N ARG A 76 7.78 8.37 9.61
CA ARG A 76 6.42 8.03 10.05
C ARG A 76 5.81 6.94 9.18
N TYR A 77 6.02 7.02 7.87
CA TYR A 77 5.57 6.02 6.91
C TYR A 77 6.19 4.65 7.20
N MET A 78 7.51 4.58 7.40
CA MET A 78 8.22 3.34 7.71
C MET A 78 7.72 2.69 9.00
N LYS A 79 7.45 3.47 10.04
CA LYS A 79 6.86 2.96 11.28
C LYS A 79 5.52 2.25 11.04
N ARG A 80 4.69 2.79 10.17
CA ARG A 80 3.42 2.16 9.80
C ARG A 80 3.62 0.89 8.99
N MET A 81 4.51 0.92 8.01
CA MET A 81 4.73 -0.22 7.10
C MET A 81 5.34 -1.42 7.81
N ILE A 82 6.28 -1.21 8.71
CA ILE A 82 6.90 -2.29 9.50
C ILE A 82 5.86 -3.01 10.37
N ARG A 83 4.90 -2.28 10.90
CA ARG A 83 3.85 -2.81 11.78
C ARG A 83 2.74 -3.54 11.03
N ARG A 84 2.69 -3.47 9.71
CA ARG A 84 1.68 -4.19 8.94
C ARG A 84 1.89 -5.69 9.07
N PRO A 85 0.82 -6.48 9.27
CA PRO A 85 0.93 -7.94 9.28
C PRO A 85 1.60 -8.42 7.98
N ASN A 86 2.53 -9.35 8.13
CA ASN A 86 3.25 -9.96 7.00
C ASN A 86 4.10 -8.96 6.16
N SER A 87 4.51 -7.84 6.73
CA SER A 87 5.38 -6.89 6.02
C SER A 87 6.72 -7.53 5.61
N GLY A 88 7.23 -8.44 6.43
CA GLY A 88 8.50 -9.12 6.16
C GLY A 88 9.72 -8.19 6.17
N ILE A 89 9.60 -7.02 6.78
CA ILE A 89 10.66 -6.02 6.85
C ILE A 89 11.26 -6.06 8.26
N ASN A 90 12.54 -6.42 8.35
CA ASN A 90 13.28 -6.35 9.62
C ASN A 90 13.86 -4.95 9.84
N GLU A 91 14.44 -4.71 11.02
CA GLU A 91 14.97 -3.39 11.40
C GLU A 91 16.10 -2.92 10.47
N GLU A 92 16.99 -3.83 10.07
CA GLU A 92 18.09 -3.51 9.16
C GLU A 92 17.57 -3.09 7.78
N GLN A 93 16.64 -3.85 7.22
CA GLN A 93 16.01 -3.53 5.96
C GLN A 93 15.22 -2.21 6.03
N ALA A 94 14.54 -1.98 7.13
CA ALA A 94 13.83 -0.72 7.36
C ALA A 94 14.78 0.48 7.37
N ALA A 95 15.94 0.35 7.99
CA ALA A 95 16.96 1.39 7.99
C ALA A 95 17.50 1.67 6.58
N GLN A 96 17.76 0.63 5.80
CA GLN A 96 18.23 0.76 4.43
C GLN A 96 17.17 1.44 3.54
N ILE A 97 15.92 1.03 3.66
CA ILE A 97 14.80 1.63 2.91
C ILE A 97 14.64 3.11 3.29
N TYR A 98 14.69 3.41 4.58
CA TYR A 98 14.58 4.80 5.05
C TYR A 98 15.71 5.68 4.52
N GLU A 99 16.95 5.22 4.57
CA GLU A 99 18.09 5.96 4.03
C GLU A 99 17.94 6.22 2.53
N PHE A 100 17.45 5.23 1.77
CA PHE A 100 17.15 5.41 0.36
C PHE A 100 16.08 6.47 0.13
N LEU A 101 14.94 6.37 0.80
CA LEU A 101 13.80 7.29 0.63
C LEU A 101 14.16 8.71 1.05
N LYS A 102 14.97 8.86 2.08
CA LYS A 102 15.47 10.16 2.52
C LYS A 102 16.36 10.80 1.45
N PHE A 103 17.27 10.03 0.88
CA PHE A 103 18.10 10.48 -0.24
C PHE A 103 17.26 10.84 -1.45
N TYR A 104 16.31 10.01 -1.80
CA TYR A 104 15.39 10.23 -2.92
C TYR A 104 14.60 11.54 -2.76
N SER A 105 14.13 11.85 -1.57
CA SER A 105 13.44 13.11 -1.28
C SER A 105 14.31 14.33 -1.60
N VAL A 106 15.59 14.27 -1.25
CA VAL A 106 16.53 15.34 -1.57
C VAL A 106 16.69 15.49 -3.08
N GLN A 107 16.75 14.37 -3.81
CA GLN A 107 16.83 14.41 -5.29
C GLN A 107 15.58 15.03 -5.92
N LEU A 108 14.42 14.85 -5.30
CA LEU A 108 13.16 15.47 -5.74
C LEU A 108 13.03 16.95 -5.34
N GLY A 109 13.96 17.49 -4.56
CA GLY A 109 13.89 18.85 -4.03
C GLY A 109 12.85 19.03 -2.92
N VAL A 110 12.43 17.95 -2.26
CA VAL A 110 11.53 18.04 -1.10
C VAL A 110 12.33 18.47 0.11
N LYS A 111 11.91 19.55 0.75
CA LYS A 111 12.59 20.10 1.93
C LYS A 111 11.99 19.53 3.22
N ASP A 112 12.83 19.36 4.22
CA ASP A 112 12.42 19.01 5.58
C ASP A 112 11.76 20.19 6.30
#